data_37daed41fdcf415dfb5112a72db960c8
#
_entry.id   37daed41fdcf415dfb5112a72db960c8
#
_cell.length_a   1.000
_cell.length_b   1.000
_cell.length_c   1.000
_cell.angle_alpha   90.00
_cell.angle_beta   90.00
_cell.angle_gamma   90.00
#
_symmetry.space_group_name_H-M   'P 1'
#
loop_
_entity.id
_entity.type
_entity.pdbx_description
1 polymer ?
#
loop_
_entity_poly.entity_id
_entity_poly.type
_entity_poly.pdbx_seq_one_letter_code
_entity_poly.pdbx_strand_id
1 'polypeptide(L)'
;KVPCIPVIEDGKNLLPNAQLKKICIGSGTLKDSYDNPIVWQETLGVHLEKAGTTIDWKYIEADLQLVIEIKATNGNIYSYHVGEHCISETMAYMIENTIYNNVIESPSDFPYRVVNYVCDYLMPGFSQDPLNVIALCDACLMHSFPGRALYYGLNILKKYENLTPEGVYNIMVSPQLLQETGVPQNLTIEHLLKIR
;
A
#
# COMPACT_ATOMS: atom_id res chain seq x y z
N LYS A 1 -16.58 -0.40 1.78
CA LYS A 1 -15.99 0.73 1.02
C LYS A 1 -15.81 1.86 2.02
N VAL A 2 -14.60 2.08 2.51
CA VAL A 2 -14.27 3.31 3.22
C VAL A 2 -14.15 4.38 2.15
N PRO A 3 -15.02 5.41 2.11
CA PRO A 3 -14.84 6.47 1.16
C PRO A 3 -13.57 7.24 1.53
N CYS A 4 -12.67 7.46 0.56
CA CYS A 4 -11.71 8.54 0.68
C CYS A 4 -12.52 9.81 0.95
N ILE A 5 -12.51 10.30 2.19
CA ILE A 5 -13.26 11.51 2.56
C ILE A 5 -12.49 12.69 1.98
N PRO A 6 -13.02 13.40 0.98
CA PRO A 6 -12.40 14.63 0.54
C PRO A 6 -12.44 15.63 1.70
N VAL A 7 -11.31 16.22 2.03
CA VAL A 7 -11.29 17.36 2.94
C VAL A 7 -12.01 18.49 2.24
N ILE A 8 -13.16 18.87 2.76
CA ILE A 8 -13.97 19.99 2.26
C ILE A 8 -13.64 21.20 3.13
N GLU A 9 -12.97 22.17 2.55
CA GLU A 9 -12.88 23.52 3.11
C GLU A 9 -13.69 24.46 2.21
N ASP A 10 -14.60 25.23 2.79
CA ASP A 10 -15.45 26.22 2.10
C ASP A 10 -16.28 25.67 0.91
N GLY A 11 -16.75 24.43 0.97
CA GLY A 11 -17.63 23.87 -0.04
C GLY A 11 -17.02 23.59 -1.41
N LYS A 12 -15.68 23.67 -1.53
CA LYS A 12 -14.95 23.33 -2.73
C LYS A 12 -14.23 21.98 -2.55
N ASN A 13 -14.43 21.06 -3.49
CA ASN A 13 -13.62 19.85 -3.59
C ASN A 13 -12.18 20.24 -3.89
N LEU A 14 -11.31 20.07 -2.93
CA LEU A 14 -9.92 20.54 -2.96
C LEU A 14 -8.99 19.67 -3.82
N LEU A 15 -9.45 18.50 -4.30
CA LEU A 15 -8.69 17.68 -5.25
C LEU A 15 -9.58 17.19 -6.39
N PRO A 16 -9.06 17.15 -7.62
CA PRO A 16 -9.70 16.39 -8.69
C PRO A 16 -9.80 14.93 -8.23
N ASN A 17 -11.02 14.44 -8.04
CA ASN A 17 -11.32 13.07 -7.59
C ASN A 17 -10.50 11.98 -8.33
N ALA A 18 -10.16 12.24 -9.60
CA ALA A 18 -9.38 11.31 -10.42
C ALA A 18 -7.93 11.13 -9.96
N GLN A 19 -7.27 12.20 -9.49
CA GLN A 19 -5.86 12.13 -9.06
C GLN A 19 -5.71 11.51 -7.68
N LEU A 20 -6.55 11.90 -6.71
CA LEU A 20 -6.59 11.24 -5.40
C LEU A 20 -6.91 9.76 -5.54
N LYS A 21 -7.88 9.44 -6.38
CA LYS A 21 -8.25 8.06 -6.67
C LYS A 21 -7.07 7.26 -7.22
N LYS A 22 -6.27 7.85 -8.13
CA LYS A 22 -5.08 7.21 -8.68
C LYS A 22 -4.01 6.96 -7.62
N ILE A 23 -3.76 7.91 -6.71
CA ILE A 23 -2.78 7.77 -5.62
C ILE A 23 -3.24 6.72 -4.60
N CYS A 24 -4.52 6.75 -4.21
CA CYS A 24 -5.05 5.82 -3.21
C CYS A 24 -5.17 4.40 -3.76
N ILE A 25 -5.70 4.23 -4.98
CA ILE A 25 -5.97 2.91 -5.58
C ILE A 25 -4.69 2.26 -6.10
N GLY A 26 -3.77 3.05 -6.65
CA GLY A 26 -2.57 2.52 -7.30
C GLY A 26 -2.84 1.97 -8.71
N SER A 27 -1.88 1.19 -9.22
CA SER A 27 -1.97 0.52 -10.52
C SER A 27 -2.82 -0.75 -10.44
N GLY A 28 -3.45 -1.09 -11.56
CA GLY A 28 -4.13 -2.38 -11.74
C GLY A 28 -3.18 -3.48 -12.23
N THR A 29 -3.70 -4.42 -13.00
CA THR A 29 -2.91 -5.47 -13.64
C THR A 29 -1.86 -4.88 -14.57
N LEU A 30 -0.62 -5.31 -14.44
CA LEU A 30 0.48 -4.88 -15.30
C LEU A 30 0.57 -5.82 -16.51
N LYS A 31 0.49 -5.24 -17.69
CA LYS A 31 0.51 -5.98 -18.96
C LYS A 31 1.51 -5.37 -19.93
N ASP A 32 2.00 -6.19 -20.85
CA ASP A 32 2.83 -5.73 -21.97
C ASP A 32 1.97 -5.11 -23.09
N SER A 33 2.64 -4.66 -24.18
CA SER A 33 1.97 -4.07 -25.35
C SER A 33 1.08 -5.07 -26.13
N TYR A 34 1.18 -6.34 -25.83
CA TYR A 34 0.39 -7.44 -26.43
C TYR A 34 -0.70 -7.97 -25.50
N ASP A 35 -0.98 -7.24 -24.39
CA ASP A 35 -1.94 -7.61 -23.35
C ASP A 35 -1.58 -8.87 -22.54
N ASN A 36 -0.32 -9.33 -22.60
CA ASN A 36 0.15 -10.43 -21.77
C ASN A 36 0.51 -9.94 -20.37
N PRO A 37 0.21 -10.71 -19.31
CA PRO A 37 0.62 -10.38 -17.95
C PRO A 37 2.15 -10.25 -17.86
N ILE A 38 2.63 -9.21 -17.19
CA ILE A 38 4.04 -9.05 -16.88
C ILE A 38 4.42 -10.05 -15.80
N VAL A 39 5.49 -10.80 -16.05
CA VAL A 39 6.07 -11.75 -15.09
C VAL A 39 7.27 -11.10 -14.42
N TRP A 40 7.24 -11.03 -13.09
CA TRP A 40 8.30 -10.46 -12.26
C TRP A 40 9.58 -11.31 -12.34
N GLN A 41 10.72 -10.67 -12.39
CA GLN A 41 12.03 -11.29 -12.27
C GLN A 41 12.78 -10.76 -11.05
N GLU A 42 12.84 -9.44 -10.89
CA GLU A 42 13.64 -8.78 -9.86
C GLU A 42 13.02 -7.43 -9.46
N THR A 43 13.10 -7.10 -8.18
CA THR A 43 12.77 -5.75 -7.68
C THR A 43 14.04 -4.90 -7.69
N LEU A 44 14.03 -3.81 -8.44
CA LEU A 44 15.14 -2.87 -8.57
C LEU A 44 15.09 -1.76 -7.53
N GLY A 45 13.90 -1.35 -7.11
CA GLY A 45 13.72 -0.26 -6.16
C GLY A 45 12.32 -0.20 -5.56
N VAL A 46 12.24 0.31 -4.34
CA VAL A 46 10.99 0.64 -3.65
C VAL A 46 11.17 1.99 -2.98
N HIS A 47 10.40 2.98 -3.39
CA HIS A 47 10.54 4.36 -2.92
C HIS A 47 9.22 5.13 -2.98
N LEU A 48 9.20 6.28 -2.29
CA LEU A 48 8.12 7.24 -2.43
C LEU A 48 8.49 8.28 -3.49
N GLU A 49 7.58 8.55 -4.41
CA GLU A 49 7.73 9.62 -5.39
C GLU A 49 6.55 10.60 -5.37
N LYS A 50 6.78 11.81 -5.87
CA LYS A 50 5.71 12.79 -6.02
C LYS A 50 4.81 12.42 -7.20
N ALA A 51 3.51 12.40 -6.98
CA ALA A 51 2.52 12.05 -8.00
C ALA A 51 2.34 13.09 -9.12
N GLY A 52 3.22 14.09 -9.21
CA GLY A 52 3.22 15.08 -10.27
C GLY A 52 2.03 16.05 -10.27
N THR A 53 1.35 16.19 -9.15
CA THR A 53 0.24 17.11 -9.00
C THR A 53 0.75 18.51 -8.64
N THR A 54 0.56 19.49 -9.52
CA THR A 54 0.76 20.91 -9.24
C THR A 54 -0.37 21.43 -8.35
N ILE A 55 -0.45 20.95 -7.12
CA ILE A 55 -1.40 21.49 -6.15
C ILE A 55 -0.58 22.19 -5.08
N ASP A 56 -0.74 23.51 -5.04
CA ASP A 56 -0.10 24.38 -4.04
C ASP A 56 -0.77 24.19 -2.68
N TRP A 57 -0.43 23.08 -2.02
CA TRP A 57 -1.01 22.70 -0.73
C TRP A 57 0.00 22.86 0.39
N LYS A 58 -0.19 23.90 1.17
CA LYS A 58 0.62 24.20 2.36
C LYS A 58 0.55 23.13 3.47
N TYR A 59 -0.29 22.12 3.37
CA TYR A 59 -0.65 21.30 4.52
C TYR A 59 -0.72 19.78 4.34
N ILE A 60 -0.54 19.23 3.14
CA ILE A 60 -0.64 17.76 2.97
C ILE A 60 0.44 17.29 1.99
N GLU A 61 1.34 16.42 2.44
CA GLU A 61 2.18 15.59 1.58
C GLU A 61 1.31 14.49 0.90
N ALA A 62 0.12 14.88 0.42
CA ALA A 62 -0.85 13.96 -0.17
C ALA A 62 -0.43 13.49 -1.56
N ASP A 63 0.64 14.06 -2.09
CA ASP A 63 1.16 13.79 -3.44
C ASP A 63 2.23 12.69 -3.48
N LEU A 64 2.60 12.10 -2.34
CA LEU A 64 3.53 10.97 -2.32
C LEU A 64 2.80 9.65 -2.57
N GLN A 65 3.26 8.91 -3.54
CA GLN A 65 2.81 7.54 -3.84
C GLN A 65 3.96 6.55 -3.73
N LEU A 66 3.67 5.34 -3.29
CA LEU A 66 4.64 4.26 -3.24
C LEU A 66 4.81 3.66 -4.64
N VAL A 67 6.05 3.57 -5.07
CA VAL A 67 6.43 2.96 -6.35
C VAL A 67 7.37 1.79 -6.11
N ILE A 68 7.12 0.70 -6.81
CA ILE A 68 8.04 -0.42 -6.96
C ILE A 68 8.55 -0.44 -8.41
N GLU A 69 9.87 -0.40 -8.58
CA GLU A 69 10.53 -0.62 -9.86
C GLU A 69 10.91 -2.08 -10.00
N ILE A 70 10.50 -2.70 -11.09
CA ILE A 70 10.73 -4.10 -11.36
C ILE A 70 11.42 -4.31 -12.70
N LYS A 71 12.24 -5.34 -12.76
CA LYS A 71 12.68 -5.96 -14.01
C LYS A 71 11.83 -7.19 -14.27
N ALA A 72 11.23 -7.25 -15.43
CA ALA A 72 10.43 -8.38 -15.87
C ALA A 72 11.27 -9.42 -16.63
N THR A 73 10.75 -10.63 -16.77
CA THR A 73 11.40 -11.73 -17.50
C THR A 73 11.62 -11.41 -18.98
N ASN A 74 10.86 -10.48 -19.55
CA ASN A 74 11.07 -9.97 -20.92
C ASN A 74 12.23 -8.96 -21.02
N GLY A 75 12.94 -8.67 -19.92
CA GLY A 75 14.08 -7.76 -19.83
C GLY A 75 13.72 -6.29 -19.67
N ASN A 76 12.44 -5.92 -19.76
CA ASN A 76 11.98 -4.53 -19.59
C ASN A 76 11.87 -4.14 -18.12
N ILE A 77 12.01 -2.84 -17.88
CA ILE A 77 11.81 -2.24 -16.55
C ILE A 77 10.45 -1.55 -16.53
N TYR A 78 9.71 -1.77 -15.46
CA TYR A 78 8.40 -1.20 -15.23
C TYR A 78 8.33 -0.54 -13.85
N SER A 79 7.61 0.59 -13.77
CA SER A 79 7.23 1.22 -12.51
C SER A 79 5.78 0.90 -12.19
N TYR A 80 5.52 0.42 -10.99
CA TYR A 80 4.19 0.04 -10.52
C TYR A 80 3.82 0.83 -9.27
N HIS A 81 2.67 1.52 -9.31
CA HIS A 81 2.19 2.32 -8.19
C HIS A 81 1.41 1.42 -7.21
N VAL A 82 1.92 1.32 -6.00
CA VAL A 82 1.34 0.50 -4.93
C VAL A 82 0.27 1.29 -4.19
N GLY A 83 -0.93 0.73 -4.11
CA GLY A 83 -2.08 1.34 -3.44
C GLY A 83 -3.09 0.32 -2.96
N GLU A 84 -4.30 0.78 -2.63
CA GLU A 84 -5.39 -0.03 -2.08
C GLU A 84 -5.64 -1.30 -2.91
N HIS A 85 -5.66 -1.18 -4.24
CA HIS A 85 -5.99 -2.30 -5.12
C HIS A 85 -5.06 -3.49 -4.93
N CYS A 86 -3.74 -3.30 -5.10
CA CYS A 86 -2.80 -4.41 -4.98
C CYS A 86 -2.65 -4.90 -3.54
N ILE A 87 -2.85 -4.04 -2.52
CA ILE A 87 -2.82 -4.44 -1.11
C ILE A 87 -4.01 -5.35 -0.80
N SER A 88 -5.22 -5.00 -1.25
CA SER A 88 -6.42 -5.83 -1.05
C SER A 88 -6.33 -7.15 -1.81
N GLU A 89 -5.83 -7.14 -3.06
CA GLU A 89 -5.67 -8.35 -3.88
C GLU A 89 -4.61 -9.29 -3.30
N THR A 90 -3.47 -8.75 -2.83
CA THR A 90 -2.45 -9.56 -2.15
C THR A 90 -3.02 -10.18 -0.87
N MET A 91 -3.75 -9.39 -0.06
CA MET A 91 -4.36 -9.90 1.17
C MET A 91 -5.36 -11.02 0.87
N ALA A 92 -6.26 -10.82 -0.09
CA ALA A 92 -7.24 -11.84 -0.49
C ALA A 92 -6.55 -13.14 -0.93
N TYR A 93 -5.55 -13.02 -1.80
CA TYR A 93 -4.76 -14.17 -2.26
C TYR A 93 -4.08 -14.92 -1.11
N MET A 94 -3.46 -14.18 -0.17
CA MET A 94 -2.78 -14.79 0.98
C MET A 94 -3.76 -15.50 1.92
N ILE A 95 -4.96 -14.94 2.13
CA ILE A 95 -6.01 -15.56 2.92
C ILE A 95 -6.48 -16.86 2.25
N GLU A 96 -6.83 -16.80 0.97
CA GLU A 96 -7.26 -17.97 0.20
C GLU A 96 -6.21 -19.07 0.21
N ASN A 97 -4.95 -18.72 -0.03
CA ASN A 97 -3.83 -19.65 -0.05
C ASN A 97 -3.59 -20.32 1.32
N THR A 98 -3.79 -19.56 2.40
CA THR A 98 -3.69 -20.08 3.78
C THR A 98 -4.84 -21.05 4.09
N ILE A 99 -6.08 -20.73 3.69
CA ILE A 99 -7.26 -21.57 3.90
C ILE A 99 -7.16 -22.88 3.12
N TYR A 100 -6.72 -22.82 1.87
CA TYR A 100 -6.67 -23.97 0.97
C TYR A 100 -5.31 -24.70 0.98
N ASN A 101 -4.45 -24.45 1.98
CA ASN A 101 -3.15 -25.13 2.15
C ASN A 101 -2.26 -25.06 0.90
N ASN A 102 -2.18 -23.92 0.24
CA ASN A 102 -1.37 -23.69 -0.95
C ASN A 102 -1.77 -24.52 -2.18
N VAL A 103 -3.04 -24.95 -2.30
CA VAL A 103 -3.56 -25.69 -3.45
C VAL A 103 -3.99 -24.77 -4.60
N ILE A 104 -4.11 -23.45 -4.33
CA ILE A 104 -4.52 -22.50 -5.36
C ILE A 104 -3.37 -22.25 -6.33
N GLU A 105 -3.67 -22.34 -7.63
CA GLU A 105 -2.69 -21.97 -8.68
C GLU A 105 -2.17 -20.57 -8.44
N SER A 106 -0.84 -20.40 -8.61
CA SER A 106 -0.22 -19.08 -8.43
C SER A 106 -0.83 -18.08 -9.41
N PRO A 107 -1.47 -17.02 -8.92
CA PRO A 107 -1.99 -15.98 -9.79
C PRO A 107 -0.85 -15.24 -10.50
N SER A 108 -1.20 -14.35 -11.42
CA SER A 108 -0.23 -13.43 -12.00
C SER A 108 0.45 -12.60 -10.88
N ASP A 109 1.69 -12.21 -11.09
CA ASP A 109 2.44 -11.43 -10.08
C ASP A 109 1.74 -10.12 -9.72
N PHE A 110 1.12 -9.47 -10.71
CA PHE A 110 0.44 -8.19 -10.55
C PHE A 110 -1.07 -8.34 -10.78
N PRO A 111 -1.92 -7.95 -9.79
CA PRO A 111 -1.61 -7.24 -8.54
C PRO A 111 -1.34 -8.13 -7.32
N TYR A 112 -1.44 -9.45 -7.43
CA TYR A 112 -1.61 -10.39 -6.31
C TYR A 112 -0.39 -10.60 -5.41
N ARG A 113 0.83 -10.35 -5.89
CA ARG A 113 2.07 -10.61 -5.16
C ARG A 113 2.91 -9.36 -4.89
N VAL A 114 2.40 -8.18 -5.23
CA VAL A 114 3.14 -6.92 -5.14
C VAL A 114 3.60 -6.61 -3.73
N VAL A 115 2.73 -6.81 -2.73
CA VAL A 115 3.10 -6.55 -1.33
C VAL A 115 4.22 -7.47 -0.87
N ASN A 116 4.24 -8.74 -1.30
CA ASN A 116 5.33 -9.65 -0.98
C ASN A 116 6.67 -9.12 -1.51
N TYR A 117 6.70 -8.63 -2.76
CA TYR A 117 7.92 -8.07 -3.36
C TYR A 117 8.38 -6.79 -2.65
N VAL A 118 7.45 -5.93 -2.25
CA VAL A 118 7.76 -4.74 -1.43
C VAL A 118 8.32 -5.15 -0.07
N CYS A 119 7.69 -6.13 0.58
CA CYS A 119 8.14 -6.65 1.87
C CYS A 119 9.55 -7.23 1.77
N ASP A 120 9.80 -8.12 0.82
CA ASP A 120 11.10 -8.79 0.67
C ASP A 120 12.22 -7.82 0.30
N TYR A 121 11.91 -6.76 -0.45
CA TYR A 121 12.89 -5.72 -0.77
C TYR A 121 13.22 -4.84 0.44
N LEU A 122 12.21 -4.37 1.17
CA LEU A 122 12.40 -3.48 2.30
C LEU A 122 12.79 -4.24 3.58
N MET A 123 12.28 -5.44 3.80
CA MET A 123 12.47 -6.26 5.00
C MET A 123 12.63 -7.73 4.61
N PRO A 124 13.81 -8.16 4.17
CA PRO A 124 14.06 -9.51 3.66
C PRO A 124 13.57 -10.61 4.60
N GLY A 125 12.78 -11.54 4.06
CA GLY A 125 12.21 -12.67 4.80
C GLY A 125 10.89 -12.38 5.50
N PHE A 126 10.39 -11.15 5.51
CA PHE A 126 9.10 -10.83 6.14
C PHE A 126 7.92 -11.55 5.46
N SER A 127 7.97 -11.69 4.14
CA SER A 127 6.92 -12.35 3.37
C SER A 127 6.83 -13.87 3.57
N GLN A 128 7.80 -14.47 4.26
CA GLN A 128 7.79 -15.90 4.58
C GLN A 128 6.69 -16.29 5.59
N ASP A 129 6.21 -15.33 6.38
CA ASP A 129 5.07 -15.52 7.26
C ASP A 129 3.81 -14.87 6.64
N PRO A 130 2.91 -15.67 6.05
CA PRO A 130 1.71 -15.16 5.40
C PRO A 130 0.77 -14.43 6.36
N LEU A 131 0.72 -14.80 7.63
CA LEU A 131 -0.14 -14.15 8.62
C LEU A 131 0.37 -12.74 8.95
N ASN A 132 1.69 -12.53 8.98
CA ASN A 132 2.26 -11.21 9.15
C ASN A 132 1.96 -10.31 7.93
N VAL A 133 1.99 -10.85 6.70
CA VAL A 133 1.62 -10.11 5.49
C VAL A 133 0.14 -9.75 5.50
N ILE A 134 -0.73 -10.66 5.88
CA ILE A 134 -2.17 -10.41 6.01
C ILE A 134 -2.43 -9.29 7.02
N ALA A 135 -1.83 -9.37 8.21
CA ALA A 135 -1.98 -8.35 9.26
C ALA A 135 -1.46 -6.96 8.80
N LEU A 136 -0.35 -6.95 8.06
CA LEU A 136 0.20 -5.74 7.46
C LEU A 136 -0.76 -5.14 6.44
N CYS A 137 -1.29 -5.94 5.53
CA CYS A 137 -2.23 -5.48 4.51
C CYS A 137 -3.51 -4.93 5.14
N ASP A 138 -4.11 -5.65 6.10
CA ASP A 138 -5.33 -5.24 6.81
C ASP A 138 -5.12 -3.89 7.49
N ALA A 139 -4.03 -3.74 8.23
CA ALA A 139 -3.69 -2.48 8.88
C ALA A 139 -3.43 -1.34 7.87
N CYS A 140 -2.76 -1.60 6.75
CA CYS A 140 -2.54 -0.59 5.70
C CYS A 140 -3.86 -0.07 5.12
N LEU A 141 -4.86 -0.95 4.93
CA LEU A 141 -6.17 -0.58 4.40
C LEU A 141 -7.00 0.31 5.35
N MET A 142 -6.60 0.41 6.61
CA MET A 142 -7.19 1.35 7.57
C MET A 142 -6.70 2.80 7.38
N HIS A 143 -5.65 3.02 6.60
CA HIS A 143 -5.09 4.34 6.34
C HIS A 143 -5.66 4.97 5.06
N SER A 144 -5.72 6.31 5.01
CA SER A 144 -6.18 7.06 3.83
C SER A 144 -5.28 6.86 2.60
N PHE A 145 -4.00 6.53 2.83
CA PHE A 145 -3.00 6.29 1.79
C PHE A 145 -2.31 4.94 2.07
N PRO A 146 -2.93 3.81 1.70
CA PRO A 146 -2.44 2.48 2.06
C PRO A 146 -1.00 2.17 1.59
N GLY A 147 -0.62 2.62 0.39
CA GLY A 147 0.75 2.43 -0.12
C GLY A 147 1.80 3.16 0.72
N ARG A 148 1.50 4.38 1.19
CA ARG A 148 2.40 5.12 2.11
C ARG A 148 2.49 4.43 3.47
N ALA A 149 1.34 3.99 4.00
CA ALA A 149 1.30 3.24 5.25
C ALA A 149 2.17 1.98 5.17
N LEU A 150 2.12 1.27 4.04
CA LEU A 150 2.97 0.10 3.78
C LEU A 150 4.46 0.46 3.85
N TYR A 151 4.88 1.54 3.16
CA TYR A 151 6.28 1.96 3.13
C TYR A 151 6.82 2.37 4.51
N TYR A 152 6.12 3.28 5.18
CA TYR A 152 6.53 3.74 6.51
C TYR A 152 6.41 2.64 7.56
N GLY A 153 5.34 1.83 7.49
CA GLY A 153 5.12 0.71 8.37
C GLY A 153 6.26 -0.30 8.32
N LEU A 154 6.67 -0.75 7.15
CA LEU A 154 7.81 -1.66 6.99
C LEU A 154 9.11 -1.06 7.53
N ASN A 155 9.36 0.25 7.33
CA ASN A 155 10.53 0.91 7.89
C ASN A 155 10.49 1.01 9.42
N ILE A 156 9.30 1.06 10.04
CA ILE A 156 9.16 0.99 11.50
C ILE A 156 9.32 -0.45 11.97
N LEU A 157 8.67 -1.42 11.33
CA LEU A 157 8.70 -2.84 11.69
C LEU A 157 10.12 -3.42 11.71
N LYS A 158 11.03 -2.93 10.87
CA LYS A 158 12.47 -3.31 10.88
C LYS A 158 13.17 -3.11 12.23
N LYS A 159 12.62 -2.26 13.10
CA LYS A 159 13.19 -1.97 14.41
C LYS A 159 12.83 -3.01 15.48
N TYR A 160 11.94 -3.95 15.12
CA TYR A 160 11.40 -4.96 16.04
C TYR A 160 11.86 -6.35 15.64
N GLU A 161 12.15 -7.17 16.64
CA GLU A 161 12.44 -8.59 16.47
C GLU A 161 11.21 -9.44 16.83
N ASN A 162 11.16 -10.65 16.30
CA ASN A 162 10.12 -11.64 16.63
C ASN A 162 8.67 -11.12 16.46
N LEU A 163 8.41 -10.51 15.31
CA LEU A 163 7.09 -9.98 14.98
C LEU A 163 6.04 -11.10 14.93
N THR A 164 4.91 -10.84 15.58
CA THR A 164 3.69 -11.66 15.46
C THR A 164 2.65 -10.87 14.65
N PRO A 165 1.65 -11.54 14.05
CA PRO A 165 0.58 -10.85 13.31
C PRO A 165 -0.12 -9.75 14.13
N GLU A 166 -0.41 -10.02 15.39
CA GLU A 166 -0.98 -9.04 16.32
C GLU A 166 -0.02 -7.87 16.57
N GLY A 167 1.29 -8.16 16.76
CA GLY A 167 2.31 -7.15 16.93
C GLY A 167 2.45 -6.25 15.71
N VAL A 168 2.46 -6.83 14.50
CA VAL A 168 2.46 -6.09 13.24
C VAL A 168 1.26 -5.16 13.16
N TYR A 169 0.04 -5.68 13.37
CA TYR A 169 -1.18 -4.89 13.32
C TYR A 169 -1.13 -3.72 14.31
N ASN A 170 -0.79 -3.98 15.58
CA ASN A 170 -0.77 -2.98 16.64
C ASN A 170 0.26 -1.85 16.36
N ILE A 171 1.42 -2.18 15.79
CA ILE A 171 2.41 -1.18 15.38
C ILE A 171 1.86 -0.33 14.23
N MET A 172 1.24 -0.97 13.24
CA MET A 172 0.72 -0.31 12.06
C MET A 172 -0.44 0.66 12.33
N VAL A 173 -1.29 0.37 13.32
CA VAL A 173 -2.38 1.26 13.72
C VAL A 173 -1.99 2.23 14.85
N SER A 174 -0.72 2.26 15.23
CA SER A 174 -0.24 3.13 16.31
C SER A 174 -0.28 4.61 15.94
N PRO A 175 -0.44 5.51 16.93
CA PRO A 175 -0.38 6.95 16.67
C PRO A 175 0.92 7.43 16.03
N GLN A 176 2.02 6.73 16.27
CA GLN A 176 3.33 7.03 15.68
C GLN A 176 3.31 6.91 14.16
N LEU A 177 2.77 5.81 13.63
CA LEU A 177 2.65 5.63 12.20
C LEU A 177 1.67 6.64 11.58
N LEU A 178 0.57 6.95 12.28
CA LEU A 178 -0.38 7.95 11.86
C LEU A 178 0.27 9.34 11.68
N GLN A 179 1.22 9.70 12.54
CA GLN A 179 1.99 10.95 12.41
C GLN A 179 2.93 10.92 11.19
N GLU A 180 3.64 9.82 10.97
CA GLU A 180 4.59 9.67 9.85
C GLU A 180 3.87 9.56 8.49
N THR A 181 2.65 9.03 8.45
CA THR A 181 1.87 8.90 7.21
C THR A 181 1.13 10.19 6.81
N GLY A 182 1.28 11.27 7.56
CA GLY A 182 0.69 12.57 7.22
C GLY A 182 -0.81 12.68 7.48
N VAL A 183 -1.35 11.86 8.36
CA VAL A 183 -2.69 12.12 8.92
C VAL A 183 -2.59 13.39 9.75
N PRO A 184 -3.43 14.42 9.52
CA PRO A 184 -3.36 15.65 10.29
C PRO A 184 -3.43 15.34 11.78
N GLN A 185 -2.48 15.87 12.56
CA GLN A 185 -2.39 15.68 14.01
C GLN A 185 -3.68 16.08 14.77
N ASN A 186 -4.60 16.76 14.08
CA ASN A 186 -5.87 17.26 14.64
C ASN A 186 -7.04 16.27 14.47
N LEU A 187 -6.85 15.15 13.78
CA LEU A 187 -7.82 14.05 13.76
C LEU A 187 -7.55 13.12 14.94
N THR A 188 -7.81 13.59 16.14
CA THR A 188 -7.86 12.73 17.33
C THR A 188 -9.02 11.74 17.19
N ILE A 189 -8.90 10.59 17.84
CA ILE A 189 -9.97 9.57 17.93
C ILE A 189 -11.33 10.21 18.31
N GLU A 190 -11.32 11.28 19.10
CA GLU A 190 -12.52 12.07 19.45
C GLU A 190 -13.19 12.72 18.23
N HIS A 191 -12.43 13.15 17.20
CA HIS A 191 -13.02 13.69 15.97
C HIS A 191 -13.62 12.59 15.10
N LEU A 192 -13.01 11.39 15.05
CA LEU A 192 -13.56 10.24 14.33
C LEU A 192 -14.84 9.70 14.98
N LEU A 193 -14.97 9.80 16.31
CA LEU A 193 -16.18 9.39 17.05
C LEU A 193 -17.33 10.40 16.93
N LYS A 194 -17.08 11.64 16.51
CA LYS A 194 -18.13 12.69 16.30
C LYS A 194 -18.75 12.66 14.91
N ILE A 195 -18.27 11.82 13.99
CA ILE A 195 -18.78 11.68 12.61
C ILE A 195 -19.78 10.50 12.51
N ARG A 196 -20.44 10.16 13.60
CA ARG A 196 -21.59 9.23 13.59
C ARG A 196 -22.90 9.97 13.58
#